data_905b7108e101c8069815c0f26eee1115
#
_entry.id   905b7108e101c8069815c0f26eee1115
#
_cell.length_a   1.000
_cell.length_b   1.000
_cell.length_c   1.000
_cell.angle_alpha   90.00
_cell.angle_beta   90.00
_cell.angle_gamma   90.00
#
_symmetry.space_group_name_H-M   'P 1'
#
loop_
_entity.id
_entity.type
_entity.pdbx_description
1 polymer ?
#
loop_
_entity_poly.entity_id
_entity_poly.type
_entity_poly.pdbx_seq_one_letter_code
_entity_poly.pdbx_strand_id
1 'polypeptide(L)'
;RRSNKFNFLPNWLDKESNLFLEEVNHSKKSYYSFKRGALIFVDFGINIGSELSNRHWAVVLNKNDSPKSGNLTVLPISSKEKKFSVMIDEVIQQKSKRFLLPILDKIGFDYFSIIHYALTEITPFDLGSAEEIYQELLIQYGDVYNSESAKEIYDNGVGMEKVENTTKKLKDLVNHYQRFNKISYAKCDQIKTISKDRIIYINELDPCGKLKVNNDTLDRIDTKLKELYLKD
;
A
#
# COMPACT_ATOMS: atom_id res chain seq x y z
N ARG A 1 29.99 -6.44 -16.98
CA ARG A 1 29.35 -6.46 -15.63
C ARG A 1 28.11 -7.36 -15.72
N ARG A 2 28.10 -8.52 -15.07
CA ARG A 2 26.89 -9.33 -14.93
C ARG A 2 25.84 -8.48 -14.17
N SER A 3 24.65 -8.34 -14.77
CA SER A 3 23.56 -7.59 -14.13
C SER A 3 23.10 -8.34 -12.88
N ASN A 4 23.13 -7.70 -11.71
CA ASN A 4 22.67 -8.28 -10.43
C ASN A 4 21.20 -8.79 -10.48
N LYS A 5 20.41 -8.39 -11.52
CA LYS A 5 19.02 -8.86 -11.65
C LYS A 5 18.91 -10.37 -11.81
N PHE A 6 19.89 -11.03 -12.40
CA PHE A 6 19.86 -12.49 -12.59
C PHE A 6 20.04 -13.28 -11.30
N ASN A 7 20.53 -12.66 -10.23
CA ASN A 7 20.59 -13.30 -8.91
C ASN A 7 19.18 -13.59 -8.36
N PHE A 8 18.16 -12.88 -8.85
CA PHE A 8 16.74 -13.06 -8.45
C PHE A 8 15.97 -14.01 -9.36
N LEU A 9 16.60 -14.52 -10.44
CA LEU A 9 15.91 -15.37 -11.42
C LEU A 9 15.36 -16.67 -10.82
N PRO A 10 16.09 -17.42 -9.96
CA PRO A 10 15.53 -18.63 -9.37
C PRO A 10 14.28 -18.36 -8.55
N ASN A 11 14.31 -17.34 -7.69
CA ASN A 11 13.15 -16.96 -6.86
C ASN A 11 11.98 -16.46 -7.72
N TRP A 12 12.27 -15.82 -8.86
CA TRP A 12 11.23 -15.42 -9.79
C TRP A 12 10.57 -16.61 -10.47
N LEU A 13 11.33 -17.58 -10.94
CA LEU A 13 10.81 -18.79 -11.58
C LEU A 13 9.93 -19.60 -10.63
N ASP A 14 10.33 -19.73 -9.36
CA ASP A 14 9.51 -20.35 -8.33
C ASP A 14 8.18 -19.61 -8.14
N LYS A 15 8.23 -18.30 -7.99
CA LYS A 15 7.02 -17.47 -7.86
C LYS A 15 6.12 -17.54 -9.08
N GLU A 16 6.68 -17.46 -10.28
CA GLU A 16 5.92 -17.53 -11.53
C GLU A 16 5.23 -18.88 -11.69
N SER A 17 5.93 -19.97 -11.33
CA SER A 17 5.35 -21.33 -11.30
C SER A 17 4.15 -21.42 -10.35
N ASN A 18 4.25 -20.80 -9.17
CA ASN A 18 3.13 -20.76 -8.21
C ASN A 18 1.94 -19.96 -8.74
N LEU A 19 2.17 -18.83 -9.44
CA LEU A 19 1.10 -18.08 -10.09
C LEU A 19 0.37 -18.90 -11.16
N PHE A 20 1.09 -19.71 -11.95
CA PHE A 20 0.48 -20.64 -12.91
C PHE A 20 -0.34 -21.73 -12.22
N LEU A 21 0.16 -22.30 -11.11
CA LEU A 21 -0.61 -23.28 -10.33
C LEU A 21 -1.89 -22.67 -9.75
N GLU A 22 -1.83 -21.45 -9.26
CA GLU A 22 -3.02 -20.72 -8.78
C GLU A 22 -4.04 -20.48 -9.92
N GLU A 23 -3.58 -20.13 -11.12
CA GLU A 23 -4.45 -19.93 -12.29
C GLU A 23 -5.20 -21.21 -12.65
N VAL A 24 -4.51 -22.36 -12.65
CA VAL A 24 -5.11 -23.68 -12.94
C VAL A 24 -6.14 -24.08 -11.86
N ASN A 25 -5.85 -23.81 -10.60
CA ASN A 25 -6.69 -24.25 -9.47
C ASN A 25 -7.91 -23.33 -9.22
N HIS A 26 -7.92 -22.10 -9.74
CA HIS A 26 -8.97 -21.12 -9.49
C HIS A 26 -9.69 -20.71 -10.79
N SER A 27 -10.74 -21.45 -11.17
CA SER A 27 -11.49 -21.23 -12.42
C SER A 27 -12.30 -19.92 -12.50
N LYS A 28 -12.57 -19.23 -11.38
CA LYS A 28 -13.30 -17.95 -11.32
C LYS A 28 -12.75 -17.05 -10.24
N LYS A 29 -11.84 -16.12 -10.60
CA LYS A 29 -11.37 -15.05 -9.72
C LYS A 29 -12.23 -13.80 -9.90
N SER A 30 -12.56 -13.14 -8.78
CA SER A 30 -13.04 -11.77 -8.76
C SER A 30 -11.89 -10.87 -8.31
N TYR A 31 -11.57 -9.88 -9.10
CA TYR A 31 -10.45 -8.97 -8.85
C TYR A 31 -10.92 -7.62 -8.29
N TYR A 32 -10.04 -6.94 -7.59
CA TYR A 32 -10.28 -5.53 -7.25
C TYR A 32 -10.30 -4.68 -8.53
N SER A 33 -11.26 -3.72 -8.60
CA SER A 33 -11.35 -2.76 -9.72
C SER A 33 -10.55 -1.52 -9.42
N PHE A 34 -9.58 -1.25 -10.26
CA PHE A 34 -8.70 -0.09 -10.12
C PHE A 34 -9.21 1.09 -10.93
N LYS A 35 -9.11 2.29 -10.35
CA LYS A 35 -9.38 3.54 -11.07
C LYS A 35 -8.12 3.99 -11.82
N ARG A 36 -8.29 4.67 -12.95
CA ARG A 36 -7.20 5.33 -13.66
C ARG A 36 -6.40 6.24 -12.71
N GLY A 37 -5.09 6.23 -12.85
CA GLY A 37 -4.19 6.97 -11.98
C GLY A 37 -3.89 6.30 -10.64
N ALA A 38 -4.52 5.16 -10.34
CA ALA A 38 -4.19 4.41 -9.14
C ALA A 38 -2.72 3.98 -9.15
N LEU A 39 -2.09 4.06 -7.98
CA LEU A 39 -0.73 3.59 -7.75
C LEU A 39 -0.79 2.17 -7.19
N ILE A 40 -0.14 1.24 -7.88
CA ILE A 40 -0.06 -0.17 -7.51
C ILE A 40 1.38 -0.63 -7.40
N PHE A 41 1.68 -1.54 -6.50
CA PHE A 41 3.00 -2.14 -6.35
C PHE A 41 3.02 -3.50 -7.05
N VAL A 42 3.87 -3.65 -8.07
CA VAL A 42 3.83 -4.77 -9.02
C VAL A 42 5.15 -5.51 -9.04
N ASP A 43 5.09 -6.83 -9.09
CA ASP A 43 6.21 -7.68 -9.44
C ASP A 43 6.27 -7.87 -10.96
N PHE A 44 7.17 -7.15 -11.61
CA PHE A 44 7.39 -7.26 -13.04
C PHE A 44 8.21 -8.49 -13.43
N GLY A 45 8.73 -9.23 -12.45
CA GLY A 45 9.58 -10.38 -12.69
C GLY A 45 10.97 -10.03 -13.18
N ILE A 46 11.63 -10.99 -13.79
CA ILE A 46 12.97 -10.81 -14.38
C ILE A 46 12.84 -10.78 -15.90
N ASN A 47 13.04 -9.62 -16.47
CA ASN A 47 12.89 -9.36 -17.89
C ASN A 47 14.23 -9.24 -18.61
N ILE A 48 14.22 -9.38 -19.94
CA ILE A 48 15.42 -9.37 -20.78
C ILE A 48 15.90 -7.94 -21.06
N GLY A 49 17.19 -7.77 -21.23
CA GLY A 49 17.81 -6.51 -21.66
C GLY A 49 17.53 -5.33 -20.73
N SER A 50 17.02 -4.24 -21.30
CA SER A 50 16.72 -2.98 -20.61
C SER A 50 15.28 -2.89 -20.07
N GLU A 51 14.47 -3.94 -20.27
CA GLU A 51 13.13 -3.97 -19.70
C GLU A 51 13.17 -3.87 -18.17
N LEU A 52 12.18 -3.17 -17.62
CA LEU A 52 12.05 -3.04 -16.16
C LEU A 52 11.83 -4.42 -15.53
N SER A 53 12.64 -4.76 -14.56
CA SER A 53 12.57 -6.01 -13.79
C SER A 53 12.41 -5.73 -12.31
N ASN A 54 12.01 -6.76 -11.52
CA ASN A 54 11.77 -6.70 -10.09
C ASN A 54 10.48 -5.95 -9.72
N ARG A 55 10.37 -5.59 -8.45
CA ARG A 55 9.19 -4.95 -7.86
C ARG A 55 9.27 -3.44 -8.01
N HIS A 56 8.25 -2.86 -8.60
CA HIS A 56 8.14 -1.42 -8.78
C HIS A 56 6.71 -0.95 -8.59
N TRP A 57 6.56 0.31 -8.22
CA TRP A 57 5.29 1.00 -8.33
C TRP A 57 4.93 1.23 -9.80
N ALA A 58 3.63 1.30 -10.06
CA ALA A 58 3.10 1.60 -11.39
C ALA A 58 1.83 2.45 -11.29
N VAL A 59 1.57 3.25 -12.33
CA VAL A 59 0.34 4.02 -12.52
C VAL A 59 -0.59 3.22 -13.42
N VAL A 60 -1.83 3.00 -13.00
CA VAL A 60 -2.88 2.36 -13.79
C VAL A 60 -3.38 3.31 -14.88
N LEU A 61 -3.41 2.85 -16.13
CA LEU A 61 -3.86 3.61 -17.30
C LEU A 61 -5.31 3.33 -17.71
N ASN A 62 -5.87 2.19 -17.33
CA ASN A 62 -7.23 1.81 -17.73
C ASN A 62 -8.24 2.87 -17.27
N LYS A 63 -9.05 3.40 -18.20
CA LYS A 63 -10.19 4.28 -17.88
C LYS A 63 -11.30 3.49 -17.18
N ASN A 64 -11.58 2.30 -17.71
CA ASN A 64 -12.55 1.37 -17.17
C ASN A 64 -11.84 0.07 -16.79
N ASP A 65 -12.09 -0.40 -15.61
CA ASP A 65 -11.64 -1.69 -15.10
C ASP A 65 -12.82 -2.40 -14.44
N SER A 66 -12.80 -3.72 -14.40
CA SER A 66 -13.87 -4.50 -13.83
C SER A 66 -13.34 -5.68 -12.98
N PRO A 67 -14.16 -6.19 -12.04
CA PRO A 67 -13.80 -7.37 -11.25
C PRO A 67 -13.63 -8.64 -12.10
N LYS A 68 -14.13 -8.65 -13.32
CA LYS A 68 -14.01 -9.79 -14.26
C LYS A 68 -12.73 -9.73 -15.11
N SER A 69 -12.08 -8.54 -15.17
CA SER A 69 -10.82 -8.36 -15.92
C SER A 69 -9.63 -8.73 -15.05
N GLY A 70 -8.87 -9.72 -15.46
CA GLY A 70 -7.62 -10.14 -14.80
C GLY A 70 -6.40 -9.28 -15.18
N ASN A 71 -6.52 -8.37 -16.17
CA ASN A 71 -5.40 -7.61 -16.71
C ASN A 71 -5.54 -6.12 -16.48
N LEU A 72 -4.39 -5.45 -16.32
CA LEU A 72 -4.27 -3.99 -16.26
C LEU A 72 -3.16 -3.49 -17.18
N THR A 73 -3.39 -2.35 -17.81
CA THR A 73 -2.35 -1.59 -18.51
C THR A 73 -1.78 -0.55 -17.57
N VAL A 74 -0.46 -0.54 -17.43
CA VAL A 74 0.24 0.26 -16.42
C VAL A 74 1.48 0.94 -16.98
N LEU A 75 1.89 2.06 -16.34
CA LEU A 75 3.21 2.67 -16.50
C LEU A 75 4.06 2.38 -15.26
N PRO A 76 5.18 1.68 -15.39
CA PRO A 76 6.12 1.50 -14.29
C PRO A 76 6.69 2.85 -13.81
N ILE A 77 6.97 2.93 -12.50
CA ILE A 77 7.56 4.10 -11.86
C ILE A 77 9.01 3.80 -11.47
N SER A 78 9.88 4.80 -11.62
CA SER A 78 11.29 4.75 -11.22
C SER A 78 11.69 6.04 -10.51
N SER A 79 12.67 5.96 -9.59
CA SER A 79 13.29 7.14 -8.97
C SER A 79 14.28 7.86 -9.88
N LYS A 80 14.53 7.35 -11.10
CA LYS A 80 15.46 7.95 -12.07
C LYS A 80 14.67 8.61 -13.18
N GLU A 81 14.88 9.91 -13.34
CA GLU A 81 14.38 10.66 -14.49
C GLU A 81 15.01 10.15 -15.79
N LYS A 82 14.22 10.11 -16.86
CA LYS A 82 14.65 9.79 -18.24
C LYS A 82 13.88 10.66 -19.21
N LYS A 83 14.37 10.72 -20.48
CA LYS A 83 13.83 11.56 -21.57
C LYS A 83 12.31 11.46 -21.74
N PHE A 84 11.75 10.26 -21.58
CA PHE A 84 10.31 9.98 -21.80
C PHE A 84 9.56 9.70 -20.53
N SER A 85 10.02 10.27 -19.40
CA SER A 85 9.35 10.10 -18.11
C SER A 85 8.60 11.35 -17.68
N VAL A 86 7.54 11.15 -16.92
CA VAL A 86 6.72 12.21 -16.30
C VAL A 86 6.87 12.13 -14.79
N MET A 87 7.24 13.23 -14.17
CA MET A 87 7.37 13.32 -12.71
C MET A 87 6.01 13.13 -12.04
N ILE A 88 5.97 12.28 -11.02
CA ILE A 88 4.80 12.07 -10.16
C ILE A 88 4.69 13.26 -9.19
N ASP A 89 3.47 13.75 -9.02
CA ASP A 89 3.14 14.97 -8.27
C ASP A 89 3.60 14.97 -6.81
N GLU A 90 3.63 13.82 -6.17
CA GLU A 90 3.97 13.70 -4.77
C GLU A 90 4.71 12.39 -4.50
N VAL A 91 5.61 12.40 -3.53
CA VAL A 91 6.34 11.21 -3.07
C VAL A 91 5.36 10.15 -2.55
N ILE A 92 5.53 8.90 -2.97
CA ILE A 92 4.59 7.80 -2.63
C ILE A 92 4.46 7.62 -1.11
N GLN A 93 5.54 7.78 -0.36
CA GLN A 93 5.51 7.76 1.10
C GLN A 93 4.57 8.83 1.67
N GLN A 94 4.58 10.06 1.14
CA GLN A 94 3.70 11.12 1.62
C GLN A 94 2.24 10.83 1.30
N LYS A 95 1.96 10.30 0.10
CA LYS A 95 0.61 9.86 -0.26
C LYS A 95 0.07 8.80 0.70
N SER A 96 0.92 7.86 1.12
CA SER A 96 0.52 6.77 2.03
C SER A 96 0.13 7.29 3.43
N LYS A 97 0.75 8.36 3.93
CA LYS A 97 0.45 8.92 5.26
C LYS A 97 -1.04 9.25 5.44
N ARG A 98 -1.70 9.79 4.41
CA ARG A 98 -3.13 10.13 4.45
C ARG A 98 -4.04 8.94 4.78
N PHE A 99 -3.59 7.73 4.46
CA PHE A 99 -4.30 6.48 4.74
C PHE A 99 -3.85 5.81 6.03
N LEU A 100 -2.60 5.97 6.41
CA LEU A 100 -2.02 5.29 7.57
C LEU A 100 -2.26 6.06 8.88
N LEU A 101 -2.30 7.41 8.85
CA LEU A 101 -2.54 8.22 10.05
C LEU A 101 -3.90 7.94 10.71
N PRO A 102 -5.04 7.82 10.01
CA PRO A 102 -6.31 7.48 10.64
C PRO A 102 -6.31 6.10 11.31
N ILE A 103 -5.52 5.14 10.78
CA ILE A 103 -5.37 3.82 11.39
C ILE A 103 -4.56 3.93 12.69
N LEU A 104 -3.50 4.73 12.68
CA LEU A 104 -2.70 4.99 13.88
C LEU A 104 -3.51 5.66 14.98
N ASP A 105 -4.30 6.68 14.60
CA ASP A 105 -5.18 7.38 15.52
C ASP A 105 -6.21 6.43 16.15
N LYS A 106 -6.84 5.57 15.34
CA LYS A 106 -7.75 4.54 15.87
C LYS A 106 -7.05 3.56 16.82
N ILE A 107 -5.84 3.13 16.53
CA ILE A 107 -5.05 2.26 17.42
C ILE A 107 -4.82 2.95 18.76
N GLY A 108 -4.46 4.23 18.74
CA GLY A 108 -4.26 5.04 19.95
C GLY A 108 -5.53 5.13 20.79
N PHE A 109 -6.66 5.40 20.15
CA PHE A 109 -7.96 5.43 20.83
C PHE A 109 -8.38 4.08 21.43
N ASP A 110 -8.23 2.98 20.67
CA ASP A 110 -8.58 1.63 21.14
C ASP A 110 -7.68 1.24 22.33
N TYR A 111 -6.39 1.55 22.28
CA TYR A 111 -5.44 1.30 23.38
C TYR A 111 -5.80 2.11 24.63
N PHE A 112 -6.04 3.42 24.46
CA PHE A 112 -6.48 4.30 25.55
C PHE A 112 -7.76 3.78 26.20
N SER A 113 -8.78 3.42 25.41
CA SER A 113 -10.08 2.97 25.90
C SER A 113 -9.97 1.72 26.78
N ILE A 114 -9.12 0.75 26.37
CA ILE A 114 -8.89 -0.48 27.14
C ILE A 114 -8.23 -0.17 28.49
N ILE A 115 -7.17 0.64 28.48
CA ILE A 115 -6.43 0.98 29.70
C ILE A 115 -7.29 1.84 30.64
N HIS A 116 -7.94 2.87 30.10
CA HIS A 116 -8.77 3.78 30.86
C HIS A 116 -9.93 3.03 31.53
N TYR A 117 -10.63 2.15 30.80
CA TYR A 117 -11.68 1.29 31.37
C TYR A 117 -11.15 0.37 32.47
N ALA A 118 -10.00 -0.27 32.25
CA ALA A 118 -9.41 -1.14 33.27
C ALA A 118 -9.06 -0.38 34.55
N LEU A 119 -8.52 0.83 34.45
CA LEU A 119 -8.13 1.68 35.57
C LEU A 119 -9.34 2.23 36.36
N THR A 120 -10.42 2.61 35.66
CA THR A 120 -11.55 3.31 36.26
C THR A 120 -12.65 2.37 36.75
N GLU A 121 -12.91 1.28 36.01
CA GLU A 121 -14.08 0.43 36.21
C GLU A 121 -13.76 -0.95 36.82
N ILE A 122 -12.50 -1.41 36.76
CA ILE A 122 -12.15 -2.75 37.22
C ILE A 122 -11.26 -2.68 38.45
N THR A 123 -10.00 -2.36 38.29
CA THR A 123 -9.03 -2.31 39.39
C THR A 123 -7.95 -1.30 39.06
N PRO A 124 -7.79 -0.24 39.86
CA PRO A 124 -6.66 0.66 39.72
C PRO A 124 -5.34 -0.11 39.81
N PHE A 125 -4.44 0.10 38.88
CA PHE A 125 -3.09 -0.46 38.88
C PHE A 125 -2.06 0.62 38.54
N ASP A 126 -0.82 0.38 38.96
CA ASP A 126 0.27 1.33 38.71
C ASP A 126 0.76 1.19 37.26
N LEU A 127 0.68 2.28 36.53
CA LEU A 127 1.17 2.35 35.14
C LEU A 127 2.69 2.49 35.05
N GLY A 128 3.36 2.85 36.14
CA GLY A 128 4.81 3.00 36.15
C GLY A 128 5.32 3.94 35.07
N SER A 129 6.24 3.47 34.22
CA SER A 129 6.82 4.24 33.12
C SER A 129 5.84 4.55 31.97
N ALA A 130 4.64 3.96 31.95
CA ALA A 130 3.62 4.24 30.94
C ALA A 130 2.68 5.40 31.34
N GLU A 131 2.83 5.96 32.55
CA GLU A 131 1.98 7.02 33.07
C GLU A 131 1.97 8.26 32.17
N GLU A 132 3.13 8.73 31.71
CA GLU A 132 3.24 9.90 30.84
C GLU A 132 2.48 9.69 29.53
N ILE A 133 2.64 8.51 28.90
CA ILE A 133 1.93 8.16 27.67
C ILE A 133 0.42 8.11 27.92
N TYR A 134 -0.01 7.56 29.05
CA TYR A 134 -1.42 7.51 29.39
C TYR A 134 -2.01 8.91 29.56
N GLN A 135 -1.31 9.84 30.21
CA GLN A 135 -1.77 11.22 30.39
C GLN A 135 -1.89 11.95 29.05
N GLU A 136 -0.95 11.73 28.11
CA GLU A 136 -1.05 12.27 26.74
C GLU A 136 -2.29 11.74 26.02
N LEU A 137 -2.56 10.44 26.12
CA LEU A 137 -3.73 9.80 25.51
C LEU A 137 -5.04 10.27 26.17
N LEU A 138 -5.04 10.51 27.49
CA LEU A 138 -6.19 11.05 28.21
C LEU A 138 -6.53 12.47 27.74
N ILE A 139 -5.54 13.31 27.50
CA ILE A 139 -5.75 14.65 26.91
C ILE A 139 -6.31 14.54 25.50
N GLN A 140 -5.82 13.60 24.71
CA GLN A 140 -6.21 13.46 23.29
C GLN A 140 -7.60 12.83 23.12
N TYR A 141 -7.97 11.85 23.95
CA TYR A 141 -9.16 11.01 23.75
C TYR A 141 -10.18 11.06 24.88
N GLY A 142 -9.85 11.68 26.01
CA GLY A 142 -10.73 11.68 27.20
C GLY A 142 -12.13 12.23 26.94
N ASP A 143 -12.24 13.28 26.14
CA ASP A 143 -13.53 13.91 25.81
C ASP A 143 -14.42 13.05 24.89
N VAL A 144 -13.82 12.11 24.14
CA VAL A 144 -14.54 11.20 23.24
C VAL A 144 -14.66 9.79 23.78
N TYR A 145 -14.18 9.55 25.01
CA TYR A 145 -14.28 8.26 25.67
C TYR A 145 -15.72 7.88 25.94
N ASN A 146 -16.05 6.61 25.75
CA ASN A 146 -17.34 6.04 26.07
C ASN A 146 -17.15 4.70 26.80
N SER A 147 -17.61 4.61 28.06
CA SER A 147 -17.39 3.45 28.91
C SER A 147 -18.07 2.17 28.41
N GLU A 148 -19.26 2.27 27.77
CA GLU A 148 -19.96 1.10 27.23
C GLU A 148 -19.17 0.49 26.06
N SER A 149 -18.70 1.34 25.14
CA SER A 149 -17.86 0.90 24.03
C SER A 149 -16.52 0.34 24.50
N ALA A 150 -15.91 0.96 25.51
CA ALA A 150 -14.66 0.50 26.11
C ALA A 150 -14.85 -0.85 26.84
N LYS A 151 -15.98 -1.03 27.55
CA LYS A 151 -16.35 -2.30 28.14
C LYS A 151 -16.49 -3.41 27.11
N GLU A 152 -17.17 -3.15 25.99
CA GLU A 152 -17.32 -4.11 24.92
C GLU A 152 -15.96 -4.54 24.34
N ILE A 153 -15.05 -3.59 24.12
CA ILE A 153 -13.68 -3.85 23.65
C ILE A 153 -12.90 -4.70 24.68
N TYR A 154 -13.05 -4.39 25.98
CA TYR A 154 -12.37 -5.07 27.08
C TYR A 154 -12.89 -6.50 27.28
N ASP A 155 -14.22 -6.65 27.41
CA ASP A 155 -14.88 -7.93 27.72
C ASP A 155 -14.71 -8.97 26.62
N ASN A 156 -14.60 -8.55 25.36
CA ASN A 156 -14.37 -9.45 24.24
C ASN A 156 -12.98 -10.09 24.26
N GLY A 157 -12.07 -9.71 25.18
CA GLY A 157 -10.72 -10.27 25.32
C GLY A 157 -9.83 -10.13 24.07
N VAL A 158 -10.45 -9.73 22.96
CA VAL A 158 -9.84 -9.57 21.62
C VAL A 158 -9.19 -8.19 21.48
N GLY A 159 -9.49 -7.26 22.41
CA GLY A 159 -9.10 -5.86 22.27
C GLY A 159 -7.59 -5.65 22.18
N MET A 160 -6.81 -6.14 23.15
CA MET A 160 -5.35 -5.96 23.14
C MET A 160 -4.69 -6.75 22.04
N GLU A 161 -5.06 -8.00 21.81
CA GLU A 161 -4.53 -8.82 20.70
C GLU A 161 -4.80 -8.15 19.33
N LYS A 162 -6.00 -7.57 19.16
CA LYS A 162 -6.36 -6.84 17.94
C LYS A 162 -5.51 -5.58 17.78
N VAL A 163 -5.31 -4.80 18.85
CA VAL A 163 -4.46 -3.60 18.85
C VAL A 163 -3.03 -3.97 18.50
N GLU A 164 -2.46 -4.99 19.15
CA GLU A 164 -1.09 -5.47 18.87
C GLU A 164 -0.94 -5.95 17.43
N ASN A 165 -1.87 -6.75 16.94
CA ASN A 165 -1.84 -7.26 15.56
C ASN A 165 -1.96 -6.12 14.53
N THR A 166 -2.86 -5.16 14.76
CA THR A 166 -3.02 -3.99 13.88
C THR A 166 -1.78 -3.10 13.92
N THR A 167 -1.18 -2.91 15.10
CA THR A 167 0.09 -2.17 15.25
C THR A 167 1.23 -2.83 14.47
N LYS A 168 1.35 -4.15 14.56
CA LYS A 168 2.35 -4.91 13.78
C LYS A 168 2.15 -4.72 12.27
N LYS A 169 0.92 -4.86 11.77
CA LYS A 169 0.58 -4.65 10.37
C LYS A 169 0.88 -3.23 9.91
N LEU A 170 0.55 -2.22 10.72
CA LEU A 170 0.88 -0.83 10.45
C LEU A 170 2.39 -0.59 10.39
N LYS A 171 3.16 -1.18 11.31
CA LYS A 171 4.63 -1.11 11.33
C LYS A 171 5.23 -1.69 10.04
N ASP A 172 4.72 -2.81 9.56
CA ASP A 172 5.16 -3.41 8.30
C ASP A 172 4.90 -2.49 7.10
N LEU A 173 3.73 -1.83 7.06
CA LEU A 173 3.39 -0.84 6.04
C LEU A 173 4.31 0.39 6.12
N VAL A 174 4.52 0.97 7.30
CA VAL A 174 5.41 2.11 7.47
C VAL A 174 6.82 1.78 6.98
N ASN A 175 7.36 0.62 7.37
CA ASN A 175 8.67 0.14 6.93
C ASN A 175 8.73 -0.06 5.40
N HIS A 176 7.64 -0.54 4.80
CA HIS A 176 7.56 -0.68 3.34
C HIS A 176 7.58 0.68 2.65
N TYR A 177 6.69 1.59 3.04
CA TYR A 177 6.51 2.89 2.39
C TYR A 177 7.68 3.86 2.62
N GLN A 178 8.41 3.76 3.74
CA GLN A 178 9.61 4.57 4.00
C GLN A 178 10.68 4.45 2.90
N ARG A 179 10.73 3.34 2.18
CA ARG A 179 11.66 3.11 1.07
C ARG A 179 11.37 3.97 -0.15
N PHE A 180 10.15 4.54 -0.24
CA PHE A 180 9.67 5.31 -1.39
C PHE A 180 9.55 6.81 -1.06
N ASN A 181 10.59 7.34 -0.43
CA ASN A 181 10.70 8.72 0.03
C ASN A 181 11.37 9.67 -1.00
N LYS A 182 11.56 9.22 -2.23
CA LYS A 182 12.18 9.99 -3.31
C LYS A 182 11.15 10.36 -4.37
N ILE A 183 11.38 11.50 -5.03
CA ILE A 183 10.66 11.87 -6.25
C ILE A 183 10.74 10.71 -7.22
N SER A 184 9.65 10.45 -7.89
CA SER A 184 9.48 9.31 -8.79
C SER A 184 8.91 9.75 -10.12
N TYR A 185 9.14 8.95 -11.16
CA TYR A 185 8.83 9.28 -12.56
C TYR A 185 8.13 8.09 -13.21
N ALA A 186 6.97 8.34 -13.82
CA ALA A 186 6.28 7.36 -14.66
C ALA A 186 7.01 7.21 -15.99
N LYS A 187 7.32 5.98 -16.39
CA LYS A 187 8.07 5.67 -17.61
C LYS A 187 7.13 5.50 -18.78
N CYS A 188 6.87 6.58 -19.51
CA CYS A 188 5.91 6.58 -20.61
C CYS A 188 6.39 5.75 -21.83
N ASP A 189 7.69 5.48 -21.94
CA ASP A 189 8.30 4.60 -22.93
C ASP A 189 8.20 3.10 -22.59
N GLN A 190 7.60 2.73 -21.47
CA GLN A 190 7.53 1.35 -20.98
C GLN A 190 6.12 0.95 -20.55
N ILE A 191 5.11 1.20 -21.41
CA ILE A 191 3.76 0.70 -21.17
C ILE A 191 3.78 -0.82 -21.06
N LYS A 192 3.13 -1.38 -20.05
CA LYS A 192 3.00 -2.84 -19.87
C LYS A 192 1.57 -3.23 -19.55
N THR A 193 1.14 -4.35 -20.10
CA THR A 193 -0.06 -5.08 -19.62
C THR A 193 0.41 -6.17 -18.67
N ILE A 194 -0.20 -6.22 -17.50
CA ILE A 194 0.14 -7.18 -16.43
C ILE A 194 -1.10 -7.93 -15.98
N SER A 195 -0.93 -9.16 -15.48
CA SER A 195 -1.96 -9.80 -14.66
C SER A 195 -2.10 -9.08 -13.32
N LYS A 196 -3.31 -8.94 -12.81
CA LYS A 196 -3.59 -8.42 -11.47
C LYS A 196 -3.01 -9.30 -10.37
N ASP A 197 -2.75 -10.57 -10.64
CA ASP A 197 -2.08 -11.49 -9.72
C ASP A 197 -0.62 -11.13 -9.44
N ARG A 198 -0.02 -10.24 -10.25
CA ARG A 198 1.31 -9.68 -10.01
C ARG A 198 1.31 -8.48 -9.05
N ILE A 199 0.13 -8.01 -8.62
CA ILE A 199 0.03 -6.89 -7.67
C ILE A 199 0.35 -7.41 -6.27
N ILE A 200 1.20 -6.68 -5.56
CA ILE A 200 1.65 -7.02 -4.21
C ILE A 200 0.94 -6.13 -3.21
N TYR A 201 0.32 -6.76 -2.22
CA TYR A 201 -0.16 -6.11 -1.00
C TYR A 201 0.70 -6.58 0.17
N ILE A 202 1.07 -5.67 1.06
CA ILE A 202 1.84 -6.02 2.26
C ILE A 202 0.95 -6.72 3.28
N ASN A 203 -0.26 -6.19 3.47
CA ASN A 203 -1.33 -6.76 4.27
C ASN A 203 -2.67 -6.10 3.89
N GLU A 204 -3.76 -6.46 4.57
CA GLU A 204 -5.10 -5.95 4.28
C GLU A 204 -5.32 -4.45 4.54
N LEU A 205 -4.44 -3.82 5.31
CA LEU A 205 -4.47 -2.36 5.57
C LEU A 205 -3.74 -1.57 4.48
N ASP A 206 -3.09 -2.24 3.54
CA ASP A 206 -2.26 -1.61 2.52
C ASP A 206 -3.10 -0.68 1.62
N PRO A 207 -2.75 0.62 1.51
CA PRO A 207 -3.40 1.55 0.61
C PRO A 207 -3.00 1.37 -0.87
N CYS A 208 -2.25 0.34 -1.23
CA CYS A 208 -1.94 -0.03 -2.62
C CYS A 208 -3.22 -0.07 -3.47
N GLY A 209 -3.23 0.63 -4.60
CA GLY A 209 -4.42 0.78 -5.47
C GLY A 209 -5.42 1.85 -5.03
N LYS A 210 -5.37 2.33 -3.78
CA LYS A 210 -6.17 3.46 -3.27
C LYS A 210 -5.45 4.80 -3.45
N LEU A 211 -4.10 4.78 -3.39
CA LEU A 211 -3.26 5.93 -3.71
C LEU A 211 -3.44 6.31 -5.17
N LYS A 212 -3.41 7.61 -5.50
CA LYS A 212 -3.55 8.09 -6.88
C LYS A 212 -2.61 9.24 -7.17
N VAL A 213 -2.20 9.36 -8.41
CA VAL A 213 -1.64 10.60 -8.96
C VAL A 213 -2.76 11.61 -9.17
N ASN A 214 -2.44 12.91 -9.16
CA ASN A 214 -3.40 13.97 -9.44
C ASN A 214 -3.72 14.07 -10.94
N ASN A 215 -4.74 14.86 -11.28
CA ASN A 215 -5.18 15.02 -12.67
C ASN A 215 -4.11 15.69 -13.54
N ASP A 216 -3.39 16.69 -13.02
CA ASP A 216 -2.30 17.34 -13.75
C ASP A 216 -1.20 16.34 -14.15
N THR A 217 -0.83 15.42 -13.26
CA THR A 217 0.11 14.35 -13.59
C THR A 217 -0.45 13.42 -14.67
N LEU A 218 -1.75 13.08 -14.61
CA LEU A 218 -2.40 12.27 -15.65
C LEU A 218 -2.42 12.96 -17.00
N ASP A 219 -2.71 14.27 -17.05
CA ASP A 219 -2.73 15.06 -18.28
C ASP A 219 -1.34 15.14 -18.92
N ARG A 220 -0.29 15.31 -18.09
CA ARG A 220 1.10 15.25 -18.55
C ARG A 220 1.48 13.87 -19.07
N ILE A 221 1.01 12.80 -18.43
CA ILE A 221 1.20 11.42 -18.91
C ILE A 221 0.50 11.24 -20.24
N ASP A 222 -0.77 11.66 -20.38
CA ASP A 222 -1.53 11.51 -21.62
C ASP A 222 -0.88 12.28 -22.78
N THR A 223 -0.41 13.50 -22.53
CA THR A 223 0.34 14.28 -23.52
C THR A 223 1.60 13.53 -23.95
N LYS A 224 2.39 13.01 -22.99
CA LYS A 224 3.61 12.29 -23.31
C LYS A 224 3.34 10.98 -24.05
N LEU A 225 2.26 10.26 -23.74
CA LEU A 225 1.86 9.05 -24.46
C LEU A 225 1.41 9.36 -25.90
N LYS A 226 0.67 10.47 -26.11
CA LYS A 226 0.31 10.93 -27.46
C LYS A 226 1.56 11.22 -28.30
N GLU A 227 2.52 11.98 -27.75
CA GLU A 227 3.79 12.28 -28.43
C GLU A 227 4.57 11.03 -28.83
N LEU A 228 4.51 9.97 -28.02
CA LEU A 228 5.32 8.76 -28.23
C LEU A 228 4.66 7.74 -29.15
N TYR A 229 3.34 7.64 -29.15
CA TYR A 229 2.65 6.49 -29.73
C TYR A 229 1.52 6.84 -30.71
N LEU A 230 1.06 8.07 -30.75
CA LEU A 230 -0.02 8.48 -31.67
C LEU A 230 0.52 9.47 -32.70
N LYS A 231 -0.02 9.40 -33.92
CA LYS A 231 0.20 10.44 -34.92
C LYS A 231 -0.66 11.66 -34.56
N ASP A 232 -0.13 12.83 -34.88
CA ASP A 232 -0.88 14.09 -34.89
C ASP A 232 -2.01 14.06 -35.93
#